data_732cd8a99b0b02dcb4501b6175af14de
#
_entry.id   732cd8a99b0b02dcb4501b6175af14de
#
_cell.length_a   1.000
_cell.length_b   1.000
_cell.length_c   1.000
_cell.angle_alpha   90.00
_cell.angle_beta   90.00
_cell.angle_gamma   90.00
#
_symmetry.space_group_name_H-M   'P 1'
#
loop_
_entity.id
_entity.type
_entity.pdbx_description
1 polymer ?
#
loop_
_entity_poly.entity_id
_entity_poly.type
_entity_poly.pdbx_seq_one_letter_code
_entity_poly.pdbx_strand_id
1 'polypeptide(L)'
;MLSAILFCVALAAVMLKTEASCSSGFSIGGRILSNLSYADDIALLNECPTKLQNFVNELAKNAREIGLEINLSKTKSMSTNKTQLPLNITIYGKPIKQVTEFIYLGHKLTASNNHQAALKHRIGLGWAAFQNNSTVL
;
A
#
# COMPACT_ATOMS: atom_id res chain seq x y z
N MET A 1 -13.20 18.40 -10.55
CA MET A 1 -13.15 17.11 -11.30
C MET A 1 -11.89 16.96 -12.15
N LEU A 2 -11.48 17.93 -12.94
CA LEU A 2 -10.31 17.83 -13.84
C LEU A 2 -8.99 17.56 -13.08
N SER A 3 -8.78 18.17 -11.91
CA SER A 3 -7.55 17.99 -11.11
C SER A 3 -7.36 16.56 -10.59
N ALA A 4 -8.43 15.89 -10.19
CA ALA A 4 -8.36 14.49 -9.72
C ALA A 4 -7.98 13.53 -10.87
N ILE A 5 -8.53 13.76 -12.07
CA ILE A 5 -8.19 12.96 -13.26
C ILE A 5 -6.72 13.18 -13.65
N LEU A 6 -6.27 14.43 -13.69
CA LEU A 6 -4.88 14.76 -14.00
C LEU A 6 -3.91 14.14 -12.98
N PHE A 7 -4.26 14.17 -11.70
CA PHE A 7 -3.48 13.52 -10.65
C PHE A 7 -3.37 12.01 -10.89
N CYS A 8 -4.49 11.33 -11.16
CA CYS A 8 -4.48 9.88 -11.43
C CYS A 8 -3.65 9.54 -12.68
N VAL A 9 -3.72 10.34 -13.74
CA VAL A 9 -2.92 10.15 -14.96
C VAL A 9 -1.44 10.32 -14.66
N ALA A 10 -1.06 11.38 -13.94
CA ALA A 10 0.32 11.63 -13.55
C ALA A 10 0.87 10.49 -12.68
N LEU A 11 0.09 10.04 -11.70
CA LEU A 11 0.48 8.92 -10.83
C LEU A 11 0.61 7.60 -11.61
N ALA A 12 -0.31 7.33 -12.56
CA ALA A 12 -0.22 6.15 -13.43
C ALA A 12 1.06 6.18 -14.27
N ALA A 13 1.45 7.34 -14.81
CA ALA A 13 2.70 7.49 -15.56
C ALA A 13 3.94 7.22 -14.69
N VAL A 14 3.93 7.70 -13.43
CA VAL A 14 5.00 7.41 -12.45
C VAL A 14 5.07 5.91 -12.16
N MET A 15 3.93 5.26 -11.94
CA MET A 15 3.89 3.83 -11.68
C MET A 15 4.41 3.01 -12.87
N LEU A 16 3.96 3.29 -14.08
CA LEU A 16 4.44 2.62 -15.31
C LEU A 16 5.95 2.77 -15.47
N LYS A 17 6.49 3.97 -15.26
CA LYS A 17 7.94 4.23 -15.32
C LYS A 17 8.70 3.44 -14.25
N THR A 18 8.15 3.35 -13.05
CA THR A 18 8.76 2.63 -11.92
C THR A 18 8.74 1.12 -12.16
N GLU A 19 7.63 0.56 -12.64
CA GLU A 19 7.51 -0.86 -12.98
C GLU A 19 8.45 -1.29 -14.10
N ALA A 20 8.65 -0.45 -15.10
CA ALA A 20 9.60 -0.72 -16.18
C ALA A 20 11.04 -0.87 -15.67
N SER A 21 11.39 -0.17 -14.57
CA SER A 21 12.71 -0.24 -13.94
C SER A 21 12.83 -1.36 -12.90
N CYS A 22 11.71 -1.86 -12.36
CA CYS A 22 11.66 -2.80 -11.23
C CYS A 22 10.72 -3.97 -11.52
N SER A 23 11.17 -4.96 -12.29
CA SER A 23 10.38 -6.15 -12.65
C SER A 23 10.37 -7.22 -11.55
N SER A 24 9.92 -6.88 -10.34
CA SER A 24 9.87 -7.82 -9.22
C SER A 24 8.60 -7.64 -8.39
N GLY A 25 8.05 -8.74 -7.87
CA GLY A 25 6.82 -8.76 -7.11
C GLY A 25 6.50 -10.17 -6.63
N PHE A 26 5.23 -10.45 -6.35
CA PHE A 26 4.73 -11.79 -6.07
C PHE A 26 4.35 -12.50 -7.37
N SER A 27 4.74 -13.77 -7.50
CA SER A 27 4.30 -14.61 -8.61
C SER A 27 2.96 -15.26 -8.27
N ILE A 28 1.91 -14.92 -9.02
CA ILE A 28 0.57 -15.49 -8.88
C ILE A 28 0.11 -16.02 -10.24
N GLY A 29 -0.04 -17.35 -10.36
CA GLY A 29 -0.51 -17.98 -11.60
C GLY A 29 0.36 -17.65 -12.83
N GLY A 30 1.67 -17.52 -12.66
CA GLY A 30 2.62 -17.19 -13.72
C GLY A 30 2.68 -15.69 -14.08
N ARG A 31 1.97 -14.85 -13.36
CA ARG A 31 2.02 -13.38 -13.48
C ARG A 31 2.68 -12.76 -12.27
N ILE A 32 3.42 -11.69 -12.49
CA ILE A 32 4.05 -10.92 -11.39
C ILE A 32 3.10 -9.81 -10.97
N LEU A 33 2.74 -9.79 -9.68
CA LEU A 33 2.01 -8.71 -9.05
C LEU A 33 2.99 -7.89 -8.21
N SER A 34 3.29 -6.67 -8.61
CA SER A 34 4.25 -5.77 -7.99
C SER A 34 3.60 -4.71 -7.11
N ASN A 35 2.38 -4.31 -7.45
CA ASN A 35 1.64 -3.29 -6.72
C ASN A 35 0.13 -3.44 -6.86
N LEU A 36 -0.59 -2.77 -5.96
CA LEU A 36 -2.02 -2.51 -6.05
C LEU A 36 -2.19 -1.00 -5.90
N SER A 37 -2.86 -0.37 -6.85
CA SER A 37 -3.06 1.08 -6.86
C SER A 37 -4.55 1.42 -6.93
N TYR A 38 -4.99 2.32 -6.06
CA TYR A 38 -6.33 2.88 -6.08
C TYR A 38 -6.25 4.37 -5.74
N ALA A 39 -6.42 5.24 -6.73
CA ALA A 39 -6.19 6.68 -6.63
C ALA A 39 -4.78 6.96 -6.06
N ASP A 40 -4.67 7.62 -4.92
CA ASP A 40 -3.44 7.93 -4.20
C ASP A 40 -2.95 6.82 -3.25
N ASP A 41 -3.78 5.81 -3.01
CA ASP A 41 -3.41 4.66 -2.18
C ASP A 41 -2.66 3.60 -3.01
N ILE A 42 -1.37 3.46 -2.78
CA ILE A 42 -0.50 2.50 -3.45
C ILE A 42 0.03 1.49 -2.43
N ALA A 43 -0.16 0.20 -2.68
CA ALA A 43 0.49 -0.88 -1.96
C ALA A 43 1.53 -1.54 -2.86
N LEU A 44 2.80 -1.49 -2.47
CA LEU A 44 3.89 -2.18 -3.16
C LEU A 44 4.07 -3.57 -2.57
N LEU A 45 4.25 -4.57 -3.42
CA LEU A 45 4.32 -5.98 -3.05
C LEU A 45 5.64 -6.58 -3.53
N ASN A 46 6.37 -7.26 -2.65
CA ASN A 46 7.57 -8.00 -3.03
C ASN A 46 7.90 -9.10 -2.02
N GLU A 47 8.47 -10.19 -2.49
CA GLU A 47 8.94 -11.29 -1.66
C GLU A 47 10.29 -10.99 -0.99
N CYS A 48 11.08 -10.08 -1.57
CA CYS A 48 12.41 -9.73 -1.11
C CYS A 48 12.47 -8.28 -0.60
N PRO A 49 12.88 -8.05 0.67
CA PRO A 49 12.97 -6.71 1.24
C PRO A 49 13.90 -5.76 0.47
N THR A 50 15.02 -6.26 -0.04
CA THR A 50 15.96 -5.46 -0.84
C THR A 50 15.34 -4.99 -2.15
N LYS A 51 14.60 -5.88 -2.84
CA LYS A 51 13.90 -5.52 -4.07
C LYS A 51 12.74 -4.55 -3.78
N LEU A 52 12.05 -4.71 -2.65
CA LEU A 52 11.02 -3.76 -2.21
C LEU A 52 11.63 -2.38 -1.95
N GLN A 53 12.79 -2.32 -1.28
CA GLN A 53 13.50 -1.04 -1.04
C GLN A 53 13.88 -0.36 -2.36
N ASN A 54 14.39 -1.11 -3.33
CA ASN A 54 14.72 -0.56 -4.65
C ASN A 54 13.49 -0.01 -5.36
N PHE A 55 12.37 -0.73 -5.28
CA PHE A 55 11.10 -0.27 -5.87
C PHE A 55 10.61 1.02 -5.20
N VAL A 56 10.68 1.10 -3.88
CA VAL A 56 10.34 2.31 -3.11
C VAL A 56 11.23 3.49 -3.51
N ASN A 57 12.53 3.25 -3.68
CA ASN A 57 13.48 4.30 -4.07
C ASN A 57 13.19 4.84 -5.47
N GLU A 58 12.92 3.95 -6.45
CA GLU A 58 12.58 4.37 -7.81
C GLU A 58 11.22 5.08 -7.87
N LEU A 59 10.23 4.60 -7.11
CA LEU A 59 8.94 5.29 -6.98
C LEU A 59 9.12 6.69 -6.40
N ALA A 60 9.88 6.82 -5.32
CA ALA A 60 10.14 8.09 -4.67
C ALA A 60 10.87 9.10 -5.58
N LYS A 61 11.82 8.61 -6.38
CA LYS A 61 12.55 9.40 -7.38
C LYS A 61 11.60 9.87 -8.49
N ASN A 62 10.89 8.95 -9.13
CA ASN A 62 9.99 9.25 -10.25
C ASN A 62 8.83 10.17 -9.82
N ALA A 63 8.30 10.02 -8.59
CA ALA A 63 7.28 10.90 -8.04
C ALA A 63 7.81 12.34 -7.89
N ARG A 64 9.03 12.53 -7.38
CA ARG A 64 9.65 13.84 -7.24
C ARG A 64 9.90 14.57 -8.57
N GLU A 65 10.19 13.84 -9.63
CA GLU A 65 10.38 14.42 -10.97
C GLU A 65 9.13 15.20 -11.46
N ILE A 66 7.95 14.82 -10.98
CA ILE A 66 6.68 15.49 -11.30
C ILE A 66 6.11 16.31 -10.14
N GLY A 67 6.92 16.55 -9.09
CA GLY A 67 6.54 17.38 -7.95
C GLY A 67 5.66 16.67 -6.91
N LEU A 68 5.55 15.33 -6.94
CA LEU A 68 4.85 14.56 -5.93
C LEU A 68 5.81 14.07 -4.84
N GLU A 69 5.34 14.03 -3.61
CA GLU A 69 6.09 13.46 -2.49
C GLU A 69 5.29 12.38 -1.76
N ILE A 70 6.00 11.32 -1.36
CA ILE A 70 5.41 10.24 -0.55
C ILE A 70 5.23 10.72 0.89
N ASN A 71 4.03 10.58 1.44
CA ASN A 71 3.75 10.95 2.82
C ASN A 71 4.29 9.90 3.79
N LEU A 72 5.43 10.21 4.43
CA LEU A 72 6.12 9.31 5.36
C LEU A 72 5.29 8.94 6.59
N SER A 73 4.48 9.85 7.10
CA SER A 73 3.68 9.60 8.31
C SER A 73 2.55 8.60 8.06
N LYS A 74 1.98 8.60 6.85
CA LYS A 74 0.92 7.68 6.41
C LYS A 74 1.49 6.36 5.88
N THR A 75 2.68 6.37 5.28
CA THR A 75 3.30 5.17 4.69
C THR A 75 3.78 4.21 5.78
N LYS A 76 3.46 2.94 5.61
CA LYS A 76 3.82 1.85 6.55
C LYS A 76 4.39 0.68 5.77
N SER A 77 5.21 -0.12 6.43
CA SER A 77 5.66 -1.41 5.94
C SER A 77 5.06 -2.55 6.77
N MET A 78 4.81 -3.69 6.14
CA MET A 78 4.31 -4.89 6.81
C MET A 78 4.94 -6.13 6.18
N SER A 79 5.30 -7.13 7.00
CA SER A 79 5.73 -8.44 6.54
C SER A 79 4.75 -9.50 7.03
N THR A 80 4.39 -10.43 6.16
CA THR A 80 3.61 -11.63 6.51
C THR A 80 4.50 -12.80 6.93
N ASN A 81 5.81 -12.69 6.74
CA ASN A 81 6.77 -13.73 7.14
C ASN A 81 7.13 -13.57 8.62
N LYS A 82 6.75 -14.54 9.44
CA LYS A 82 6.97 -14.54 10.89
C LYS A 82 8.45 -14.70 11.31
N THR A 83 9.27 -15.21 10.41
CA THR A 83 10.70 -15.49 10.68
C THR A 83 11.63 -14.38 10.18
N GLN A 84 11.09 -13.39 9.49
CA GLN A 84 11.89 -12.29 8.95
C GLN A 84 12.23 -11.25 10.03
N LEU A 85 13.50 -10.83 10.03
CA LEU A 85 14.02 -9.67 10.74
C LEU A 85 13.19 -8.41 10.41
N PRO A 86 13.26 -7.37 11.26
CA PRO A 86 12.54 -6.13 11.00
C PRO A 86 12.84 -5.59 9.60
N LEU A 87 11.78 -5.20 8.89
CA LEU A 87 11.90 -4.56 7.57
C LEU A 87 12.40 -3.14 7.78
N ASN A 88 13.66 -2.89 7.49
CA ASN A 88 14.25 -1.56 7.55
C ASN A 88 14.04 -0.82 6.23
N ILE A 89 12.79 -0.57 5.85
CA ILE A 89 12.46 0.20 4.64
C ILE A 89 12.59 1.69 4.94
N THR A 90 13.27 2.39 4.04
CA THR A 90 13.49 3.85 4.13
C THR A 90 12.90 4.56 2.92
N ILE A 91 12.43 5.79 3.11
CA ILE A 91 12.01 6.71 2.06
C ILE A 91 12.70 8.04 2.31
N TYR A 92 13.40 8.57 1.31
CA TYR A 92 14.21 9.78 1.44
C TYR A 92 15.24 9.70 2.59
N GLY A 93 15.81 8.50 2.81
CA GLY A 93 16.75 8.24 3.90
C GLY A 93 16.12 8.16 5.30
N LYS A 94 14.81 8.31 5.43
CA LYS A 94 14.09 8.22 6.71
C LYS A 94 13.38 6.88 6.82
N PRO A 95 13.51 6.17 7.97
CA PRO A 95 12.83 4.89 8.16
C PRO A 95 11.31 5.08 8.25
N ILE A 96 10.55 4.16 7.62
CA ILE A 96 9.10 4.11 7.77
C ILE A 96 8.71 3.10 8.85
N LYS A 97 7.56 3.36 9.49
CA LYS A 97 7.07 2.51 10.58
C LYS A 97 6.64 1.15 10.04
N GLN A 98 7.21 0.08 10.60
CA GLN A 98 6.70 -1.27 10.39
C GLN A 98 5.50 -1.52 11.31
N VAL A 99 4.45 -2.17 10.76
CA VAL A 99 3.22 -2.48 11.48
C VAL A 99 2.85 -3.95 11.30
N THR A 100 2.10 -4.49 12.26
CA THR A 100 1.56 -5.85 12.21
C THR A 100 0.15 -5.93 11.63
N GLU A 101 -0.51 -4.78 11.52
CA GLU A 101 -1.83 -4.65 10.92
C GLU A 101 -1.97 -3.30 10.21
N PHE A 102 -2.74 -3.28 9.13
CA PHE A 102 -2.99 -2.10 8.34
C PHE A 102 -4.38 -2.16 7.71
N ILE A 103 -5.04 -1.02 7.56
CA ILE A 103 -6.32 -0.92 6.85
C ILE A 103 -6.04 -0.40 5.44
N TYR A 104 -6.32 -1.22 4.43
CA TYR A 104 -6.22 -0.86 3.02
C TYR A 104 -7.58 -0.95 2.36
N LEU A 105 -8.08 0.16 1.83
CA LEU A 105 -9.40 0.28 1.18
C LEU A 105 -10.54 -0.30 2.05
N GLY A 106 -10.51 0.00 3.37
CA GLY A 106 -11.51 -0.49 4.32
C GLY A 106 -11.34 -1.96 4.74
N HIS A 107 -10.33 -2.66 4.21
CA HIS A 107 -10.03 -4.04 4.58
C HIS A 107 -8.85 -4.11 5.56
N LYS A 108 -9.05 -4.77 6.69
CA LYS A 108 -8.00 -4.97 7.70
C LYS A 108 -7.08 -6.12 7.27
N LEU A 109 -5.85 -5.78 6.93
CA LEU A 109 -4.76 -6.72 6.67
C LEU A 109 -3.98 -6.96 7.96
N THR A 110 -3.58 -8.21 8.20
CA THR A 110 -2.77 -8.57 9.37
C THR A 110 -1.56 -9.40 8.94
N ALA A 111 -0.42 -9.17 9.56
CA ALA A 111 0.81 -9.92 9.30
C ALA A 111 0.65 -11.44 9.56
N SER A 112 -0.24 -11.80 10.47
CA SER A 112 -0.56 -13.19 10.80
C SER A 112 -1.58 -13.85 9.85
N ASN A 113 -2.03 -13.13 8.82
CA ASN A 113 -3.07 -13.56 7.88
C ASN A 113 -4.38 -14.01 8.60
N ASN A 114 -4.76 -13.27 9.63
CA ASN A 114 -5.94 -13.59 10.45
C ASN A 114 -7.22 -13.07 9.80
N HIS A 115 -7.87 -13.93 9.01
CA HIS A 115 -9.13 -13.61 8.33
C HIS A 115 -10.28 -13.28 9.30
N GLN A 116 -10.28 -13.85 10.51
CA GLN A 116 -11.32 -13.56 11.51
C GLN A 116 -11.22 -12.10 12.00
N ALA A 117 -10.01 -11.54 12.14
CA ALA A 117 -9.84 -10.14 12.51
C ALA A 117 -10.37 -9.20 11.43
N ALA A 118 -10.16 -9.53 10.15
CA ALA A 118 -10.70 -8.79 9.02
C ALA A 118 -12.23 -8.84 8.99
N LEU A 119 -12.81 -10.03 9.21
CA LEU A 119 -14.27 -10.23 9.26
C LEU A 119 -14.91 -9.43 10.40
N LYS A 120 -14.38 -9.55 11.62
CA LYS A 120 -14.87 -8.78 12.79
C LYS A 120 -14.82 -7.28 12.54
N HIS A 121 -13.75 -6.78 11.92
CA HIS A 121 -13.63 -5.36 11.57
C HIS A 121 -14.75 -4.91 10.61
N ARG A 122 -15.02 -5.68 9.55
CA ARG A 122 -16.10 -5.36 8.59
C ARG A 122 -17.49 -5.41 9.22
N ILE A 123 -17.74 -6.40 10.06
CA ILE A 123 -19.01 -6.50 10.79
C ILE A 123 -19.19 -5.28 11.71
N GLY A 124 -18.12 -4.88 12.44
CA GLY A 124 -18.15 -3.69 13.29
C GLY A 124 -18.46 -2.41 12.53
N LEU A 125 -17.85 -2.22 11.35
CA LEU A 125 -18.16 -1.07 10.47
C LEU A 125 -19.63 -1.10 9.99
N GLY A 126 -20.16 -2.27 9.64
CA GLY A 126 -21.55 -2.44 9.25
C GLY A 126 -22.52 -2.08 10.38
N TRP A 127 -22.24 -2.54 11.61
CA TRP A 127 -23.05 -2.18 12.80
C TRP A 127 -22.98 -0.69 13.12
N ALA A 128 -21.81 -0.07 13.06
CA ALA A 128 -21.66 1.38 13.26
C ALA A 128 -22.44 2.19 12.22
N ALA A 129 -22.38 1.80 10.95
CA ALA A 129 -23.15 2.43 9.89
C ALA A 129 -24.68 2.26 10.10
N PHE A 130 -25.13 1.08 10.51
CA PHE A 130 -26.53 0.82 10.82
C PHE A 130 -27.02 1.69 11.98
N GLN A 131 -26.27 1.75 13.09
CA GLN A 131 -26.62 2.57 14.24
C GLN A 131 -26.69 4.06 13.91
N ASN A 132 -25.75 4.57 13.10
CA ASN A 132 -25.74 5.97 12.68
C ASN A 132 -26.93 6.33 11.75
N ASN A 133 -27.48 5.36 11.04
CA ASN A 133 -28.63 5.56 10.15
C ASN A 133 -29.97 5.17 10.78
N SER A 134 -29.98 4.56 11.97
CA SER A 134 -31.21 4.15 12.66
C SER A 134 -32.10 5.31 13.17
N THR A 135 -31.58 6.55 13.10
CA THR A 135 -32.34 7.77 13.39
C THR A 135 -33.20 8.26 12.21
N VAL A 136 -33.13 7.59 11.05
CA VAL A 136 -33.86 7.96 9.81
C VAL A 136 -35.04 7.01 9.53
N LEU A 137 -35.20 5.97 10.33
CA LEU A 137 -36.32 5.03 10.32
C LEU A 137 -37.18 5.24 11.55
#